data_726cad28e375b63edda9458fd6682d0b
#
_entry.id   726cad28e375b63edda9458fd6682d0b
#
_cell.length_a   1.000
_cell.length_b   1.000
_cell.length_c   1.000
_cell.angle_alpha   90.00
_cell.angle_beta   90.00
_cell.angle_gamma   90.00
#
_symmetry.space_group_name_H-M   'P 1'
#
loop_
_entity.id
_entity.type
_entity.pdbx_description
1 polymer ?
#
loop_
_entity_poly.entity_id
_entity_poly.type
_entity_poly.pdbx_seq_one_letter_code
_entity_poly.pdbx_strand_id
1 'polypeptide(L)'
;MLFRSLSEDKNEDETEQVAEIEYEIKPGIFYHACDKAAQLAGYSDLQEALQDKKEGRSDKFSKAQPYYLIIDEINRGNVANIFGELITLIEKDKRLGEQQETIVNLPYSKDDFGVPANLILIGTMNTADRSIESLDSALRRRFTFIEKAPEPSLLSQPKYKSEEIDLEAILTAINNRIELLLDKDHLIGHSYFMGIKTIEDLM
;
A
#
# COMPACT_ATOMS: atom_id res chain seq x y z
N MET A 1 8.97 2.34 -7.44
CA MET A 1 9.58 1.04 -7.76
C MET A 1 9.65 0.93 -9.28
N LEU A 2 10.85 1.03 -9.84
CA LEU A 2 11.13 0.88 -11.26
C LEU A 2 11.53 -0.58 -11.47
N PHE A 3 10.70 -1.37 -12.15
CA PHE A 3 11.04 -2.75 -12.50
C PHE A 3 11.89 -2.77 -13.78
N ARG A 4 12.90 -3.63 -13.78
CA ARG A 4 13.79 -3.94 -14.89
C ARG A 4 13.23 -5.17 -15.61
N SER A 5 12.88 -5.10 -16.89
CA SER A 5 12.55 -6.28 -17.69
C SER A 5 13.66 -6.52 -18.72
N LEU A 6 14.08 -7.77 -18.83
CA LEU A 6 14.97 -8.25 -19.87
C LEU A 6 14.11 -8.72 -21.05
N SER A 7 14.33 -8.19 -22.24
CA SER A 7 13.82 -8.80 -23.47
C SER A 7 15.00 -9.50 -24.15
N GLU A 8 14.90 -10.83 -24.27
CA GLU A 8 15.80 -11.61 -25.12
C GLU A 8 15.18 -11.74 -26.51
N ASP A 9 15.72 -11.05 -27.48
CA ASP A 9 15.48 -11.37 -28.89
C ASP A 9 16.57 -12.35 -29.36
N LYS A 10 16.14 -13.59 -29.69
CA LYS A 10 16.99 -14.59 -30.35
C LYS A 10 16.96 -14.35 -31.83
N ASN A 11 18.06 -13.85 -32.38
CA ASN A 11 18.38 -14.03 -33.81
C ASN A 11 19.66 -14.88 -33.90
N GLU A 12 19.51 -16.06 -34.52
CA GLU A 12 20.60 -16.94 -34.91
C GLU A 12 21.28 -16.37 -36.15
N ASP A 13 22.46 -15.79 -35.96
CA ASP A 13 23.52 -15.74 -36.98
C ASP A 13 24.89 -15.57 -36.31
N GLU A 14 25.80 -16.51 -36.62
CA GLU A 14 27.12 -16.64 -36.00
C GLU A 14 28.04 -15.49 -36.41
N THR A 15 28.11 -14.48 -35.59
CA THR A 15 29.26 -13.62 -35.35
C THR A 15 29.18 -13.18 -33.89
N GLU A 16 30.27 -13.26 -33.12
CA GLU A 16 30.36 -12.80 -31.74
C GLU A 16 30.01 -11.30 -31.65
N GLN A 17 28.73 -10.97 -31.72
CA GLN A 17 28.22 -9.69 -31.29
C GLN A 17 27.99 -9.81 -29.79
N VAL A 18 28.78 -9.10 -29.01
CA VAL A 18 28.48 -8.79 -27.61
C VAL A 18 27.08 -8.19 -27.62
N ALA A 19 26.08 -8.96 -27.18
CA ALA A 19 24.71 -8.47 -27.07
C ALA A 19 24.75 -7.29 -26.09
N GLU A 20 24.60 -6.07 -26.58
CA GLU A 20 24.39 -4.90 -25.76
C GLU A 20 23.04 -5.11 -25.04
N ILE A 21 23.10 -5.24 -23.71
CA ILE A 21 21.88 -5.34 -22.89
C ILE A 21 21.26 -3.95 -22.86
N GLU A 22 20.23 -3.75 -23.65
CA GLU A 22 19.45 -2.53 -23.64
C GLU A 22 18.46 -2.55 -22.46
N TYR A 23 18.52 -1.53 -21.61
CA TYR A 23 17.65 -1.40 -20.44
C TYR A 23 16.53 -0.41 -20.71
N GLU A 24 15.29 -0.87 -20.71
CA GLU A 24 14.13 0.00 -20.77
C GLU A 24 13.66 0.38 -19.35
N ILE A 25 13.45 1.69 -19.12
CA ILE A 25 12.92 2.19 -17.86
C ILE A 25 11.40 2.21 -17.94
N LYS A 26 10.73 1.38 -17.13
CA LYS A 26 9.25 1.35 -17.05
C LYS A 26 8.77 1.94 -15.72
N PRO A 27 7.76 2.83 -15.75
CA PRO A 27 7.12 3.34 -14.54
C PRO A 27 6.58 2.21 -13.68
N GLY A 28 6.88 2.25 -12.36
CA GLY A 28 6.35 1.28 -11.41
C GLY A 28 4.96 1.66 -10.87
N ILE A 29 4.37 0.77 -10.07
CA ILE A 29 3.00 0.93 -9.54
C ILE A 29 2.82 2.22 -8.72
N PHE A 30 3.85 2.65 -7.98
CA PHE A 30 3.81 3.89 -7.21
C PHE A 30 3.74 5.13 -8.11
N TYR A 31 4.52 5.14 -9.21
CA TYR A 31 4.43 6.21 -10.22
C TYR A 31 3.03 6.27 -10.83
N HIS A 32 2.48 5.13 -11.24
CA HIS A 32 1.12 5.08 -11.79
C HIS A 32 0.05 5.54 -10.80
N ALA A 33 0.23 5.25 -9.50
CA ALA A 33 -0.68 5.76 -8.48
C ALA A 33 -0.61 7.29 -8.33
N CYS A 34 0.60 7.86 -8.41
CA CYS A 34 0.79 9.32 -8.43
C CYS A 34 0.15 9.95 -9.67
N ASP A 35 0.34 9.31 -10.83
CA ASP A 35 -0.25 9.75 -12.10
C ASP A 35 -1.78 9.75 -12.04
N LYS A 36 -2.40 8.67 -11.53
CA LYS A 36 -3.85 8.60 -11.31
C LYS A 36 -4.36 9.63 -10.33
N ALA A 37 -3.62 9.91 -9.26
CA ALA A 37 -3.97 10.95 -8.31
C ALA A 37 -3.94 12.35 -8.97
N ALA A 38 -2.94 12.63 -9.82
CA ALA A 38 -2.87 13.87 -10.60
C ALA A 38 -4.05 14.00 -11.57
N GLN A 39 -4.44 12.90 -12.25
CA GLN A 39 -5.60 12.89 -13.15
C GLN A 39 -6.91 13.22 -12.41
N LEU A 40 -7.10 12.72 -11.18
CA LEU A 40 -8.26 13.08 -10.36
C LEU A 40 -8.27 14.57 -9.95
N ALA A 41 -7.13 15.23 -9.95
CA ALA A 41 -7.01 16.66 -9.70
C ALA A 41 -7.17 17.51 -10.98
N GLY A 42 -7.46 16.88 -12.13
CA GLY A 42 -7.73 17.56 -13.39
C GLY A 42 -6.50 17.85 -14.25
N TYR A 43 -5.40 17.15 -14.00
CA TYR A 43 -4.22 17.13 -14.88
C TYR A 43 -4.31 15.95 -15.86
N SER A 44 -3.63 16.02 -17.00
CA SER A 44 -3.54 14.88 -17.92
C SER A 44 -2.69 13.75 -17.34
N ASP A 45 -1.61 14.13 -16.65
CA ASP A 45 -0.64 13.24 -16.03
C ASP A 45 0.13 13.95 -14.89
N LEU A 46 1.05 13.22 -14.26
CA LEU A 46 1.88 13.75 -13.19
C LEU A 46 2.85 14.82 -13.68
N GLN A 47 3.34 14.71 -14.92
CA GLN A 47 4.32 15.66 -15.46
C GLN A 47 3.67 17.04 -15.72
N GLU A 48 2.44 17.08 -16.20
CA GLU A 48 1.68 18.34 -16.30
C GLU A 48 1.49 18.98 -14.91
N ALA A 49 1.17 18.17 -13.90
CA ALA A 49 1.04 18.67 -12.53
C ALA A 49 2.36 19.29 -12.02
N LEU A 50 3.50 18.68 -12.34
CA LEU A 50 4.82 19.20 -11.95
C LEU A 50 5.20 20.52 -12.64
N GLN A 51 4.68 20.76 -13.84
CA GLN A 51 4.90 22.01 -14.60
C GLN A 51 4.01 23.17 -14.12
N ASP A 52 2.90 22.89 -13.44
CA ASP A 52 2.03 23.93 -12.88
C ASP A 52 2.73 24.67 -11.73
N LYS A 53 2.27 25.86 -11.39
CA LYS A 53 2.77 26.60 -10.23
C LYS A 53 2.27 25.96 -8.94
N LYS A 54 3.04 26.14 -7.86
CA LYS A 54 2.70 25.56 -6.54
C LYS A 54 1.28 25.98 -6.08
N GLU A 55 0.90 27.22 -6.28
CA GLU A 55 -0.42 27.74 -5.92
C GLU A 55 -1.53 27.03 -6.70
N GLY A 56 -1.32 26.77 -8.00
CA GLY A 56 -2.24 26.02 -8.85
C GLY A 56 -2.37 24.55 -8.39
N ARG A 57 -1.24 23.91 -8.08
CA ARG A 57 -1.23 22.54 -7.50
C ARG A 57 -1.97 22.49 -6.18
N SER A 58 -1.71 23.43 -5.26
CA SER A 58 -2.35 23.48 -3.96
C SER A 58 -3.88 23.58 -4.08
N ASP A 59 -4.37 24.46 -4.96
CA ASP A 59 -5.80 24.63 -5.20
C ASP A 59 -6.44 23.36 -5.77
N LYS A 60 -5.84 22.77 -6.82
CA LYS A 60 -6.38 21.58 -7.48
C LYS A 60 -6.35 20.34 -6.59
N PHE A 61 -5.21 20.03 -5.94
CA PHE A 61 -5.11 18.85 -5.09
C PHE A 61 -5.97 18.93 -3.84
N SER A 62 -6.18 20.14 -3.27
CA SER A 62 -7.05 20.30 -2.09
C SER A 62 -8.54 20.03 -2.37
N LYS A 63 -8.96 20.18 -3.63
CA LYS A 63 -10.35 19.94 -4.10
C LYS A 63 -10.54 18.57 -4.73
N ALA A 64 -9.45 17.87 -5.04
CA ALA A 64 -9.47 16.60 -5.74
C ALA A 64 -10.00 15.47 -4.85
N GLN A 65 -10.65 14.49 -5.49
CA GLN A 65 -10.97 13.25 -4.80
C GLN A 65 -9.67 12.47 -4.48
N PRO A 66 -9.61 11.78 -3.32
CA PRO A 66 -8.46 10.99 -2.98
C PRO A 66 -8.32 9.77 -3.89
N TYR A 67 -7.10 9.47 -4.29
CA TYR A 67 -6.71 8.20 -4.88
C TYR A 67 -6.07 7.32 -3.80
N TYR A 68 -6.49 6.06 -3.71
CA TYR A 68 -6.00 5.13 -2.67
C TYR A 68 -5.07 4.10 -3.29
N LEU A 69 -3.85 4.01 -2.76
CA LEU A 69 -2.93 2.91 -3.03
C LEU A 69 -2.86 2.02 -1.80
N ILE A 70 -3.36 0.79 -1.94
CA ILE A 70 -3.34 -0.22 -0.88
C ILE A 70 -2.11 -1.10 -1.09
N ILE A 71 -1.31 -1.24 -0.05
CA ILE A 71 -0.12 -2.10 0.00
C ILE A 71 -0.38 -3.17 1.05
N ASP A 72 -0.72 -4.36 0.59
CA ASP A 72 -0.97 -5.48 1.50
C ASP A 72 0.34 -6.03 2.05
N GLU A 73 0.35 -6.37 3.34
CA GLU A 73 1.51 -6.91 4.06
C GLU A 73 2.78 -6.05 3.87
N ILE A 74 2.66 -4.74 4.06
CA ILE A 74 3.74 -3.77 3.82
C ILE A 74 5.04 -4.10 4.58
N ASN A 75 4.94 -4.80 5.71
CA ASN A 75 6.07 -5.23 6.52
C ASN A 75 6.83 -6.45 5.98
N ARG A 76 6.31 -7.16 4.95
CA ARG A 76 7.03 -8.28 4.31
C ARG A 76 8.12 -7.85 3.35
N GLY A 77 8.13 -6.60 2.92
CA GLY A 77 9.16 -6.04 2.05
C GLY A 77 10.10 -5.12 2.80
N ASN A 78 11.34 -4.99 2.34
CA ASN A 78 12.20 -3.91 2.81
C ASN A 78 11.70 -2.58 2.24
N VAL A 79 10.76 -1.95 2.95
CA VAL A 79 10.04 -0.77 2.47
C VAL A 79 10.96 0.43 2.32
N ALA A 80 12.00 0.53 3.16
CA ALA A 80 13.02 1.57 3.01
C ALA A 80 13.76 1.44 1.68
N ASN A 81 14.09 0.22 1.26
CA ASN A 81 14.71 -0.01 -0.06
C ASN A 81 13.70 0.15 -1.22
N ILE A 82 12.43 -0.19 -1.00
CA ILE A 82 11.37 -0.06 -2.01
C ILE A 82 11.11 1.41 -2.35
N PHE A 83 10.97 2.27 -1.36
CA PHE A 83 10.78 3.70 -1.58
C PHE A 83 12.10 4.44 -1.79
N GLY A 84 13.21 3.95 -1.23
CA GLY A 84 14.51 4.59 -1.33
C GLY A 84 14.44 6.06 -0.90
N GLU A 85 14.99 6.93 -1.73
CA GLU A 85 14.95 8.40 -1.54
C GLU A 85 13.53 8.99 -1.53
N LEU A 86 12.56 8.30 -2.17
CA LEU A 86 11.17 8.76 -2.25
C LEU A 86 10.43 8.64 -0.90
N ILE A 87 11.04 7.98 0.10
CA ILE A 87 10.44 7.80 1.42
C ILE A 87 10.09 9.13 2.11
N THR A 88 10.84 10.19 1.83
CA THR A 88 10.57 11.52 2.38
C THR A 88 9.35 12.18 1.74
N LEU A 89 9.06 11.84 0.48
CA LEU A 89 7.94 12.42 -0.27
C LEU A 89 6.57 11.88 0.17
N ILE A 90 6.53 10.78 0.92
CA ILE A 90 5.27 10.27 1.46
C ILE A 90 4.79 11.06 2.69
N GLU A 91 5.65 11.88 3.31
CA GLU A 91 5.25 12.79 4.38
C GLU A 91 4.23 13.81 3.86
N LYS A 92 3.20 14.08 4.67
CA LYS A 92 2.07 14.90 4.23
C LYS A 92 2.50 16.30 3.77
N ASP A 93 3.38 16.95 4.52
CA ASP A 93 3.84 18.32 4.26
C ASP A 93 4.80 18.45 3.07
N LYS A 94 5.38 17.32 2.61
CA LYS A 94 6.32 17.24 1.45
C LYS A 94 5.62 16.99 0.12
N ARG A 95 4.33 16.72 0.14
CA ARG A 95 3.56 16.38 -1.07
C ARG A 95 3.32 17.58 -1.97
N LEU A 96 3.06 17.32 -3.24
CA LEU A 96 2.75 18.35 -4.23
C LEU A 96 1.53 19.18 -3.80
N GLY A 97 1.70 20.49 -3.77
CA GLY A 97 0.69 21.45 -3.31
C GLY A 97 0.72 21.76 -1.82
N GLU A 98 1.51 21.04 -1.02
CA GLU A 98 1.65 21.28 0.43
C GLU A 98 2.73 22.31 0.77
N GLN A 99 2.81 22.72 2.06
CA GLN A 99 3.65 23.85 2.48
C GLN A 99 5.15 23.64 2.20
N GLN A 100 5.66 22.45 2.49
CA GLN A 100 7.05 22.08 2.29
C GLN A 100 7.23 21.16 1.08
N GLU A 101 6.39 21.35 0.05
CA GLU A 101 6.45 20.60 -1.19
C GLU A 101 7.89 20.32 -1.63
N THR A 102 8.17 19.08 -1.91
CA THR A 102 9.48 18.61 -2.34
C THR A 102 9.34 17.85 -3.65
N ILE A 103 10.13 18.27 -4.64
CA ILE A 103 10.27 17.59 -5.93
C ILE A 103 11.68 17.04 -6.00
N VAL A 104 11.83 15.80 -6.44
CA VAL A 104 13.13 15.14 -6.62
C VAL A 104 13.32 14.76 -8.08
N ASN A 105 14.58 14.68 -8.50
CA ASN A 105 14.91 14.18 -9.82
C ASN A 105 15.22 12.67 -9.72
N LEU A 106 14.51 11.85 -10.50
CA LEU A 106 14.66 10.40 -10.45
C LEU A 106 16.04 9.98 -10.99
N PRO A 107 16.73 9.03 -10.33
CA PRO A 107 18.14 8.74 -10.65
C PRO A 107 18.34 8.11 -12.04
N TYR A 108 17.35 7.40 -12.55
CA TYR A 108 17.45 6.68 -13.83
C TYR A 108 16.83 7.46 -14.99
N SER A 109 15.56 7.85 -14.90
CA SER A 109 14.87 8.59 -15.97
C SER A 109 15.27 10.07 -16.04
N LYS A 110 15.84 10.60 -14.94
CA LYS A 110 16.15 12.04 -14.80
C LYS A 110 14.92 12.96 -14.81
N ASP A 111 13.72 12.39 -14.77
CA ASP A 111 12.48 13.15 -14.68
C ASP A 111 12.27 13.69 -13.28
N ASP A 112 11.62 14.83 -13.18
CA ASP A 112 11.13 15.35 -11.91
C ASP A 112 9.99 14.47 -11.39
N PHE A 113 9.96 14.28 -10.07
CA PHE A 113 8.97 13.46 -9.40
C PHE A 113 8.54 14.08 -8.07
N GLY A 114 7.25 14.02 -7.80
CA GLY A 114 6.65 14.42 -6.53
C GLY A 114 5.39 13.61 -6.25
N VAL A 115 5.00 13.51 -4.99
CA VAL A 115 3.80 12.74 -4.59
C VAL A 115 2.61 13.69 -4.45
N PRO A 116 1.51 13.49 -5.19
CA PRO A 116 0.30 14.32 -5.08
C PRO A 116 -0.30 14.31 -3.68
N ALA A 117 -0.81 15.46 -3.21
CA ALA A 117 -1.41 15.58 -1.87
C ALA A 117 -2.67 14.72 -1.70
N ASN A 118 -3.41 14.47 -2.78
CA ASN A 118 -4.60 13.62 -2.79
C ASN A 118 -4.32 12.11 -2.92
N LEU A 119 -3.05 11.67 -2.96
CA LEU A 119 -2.70 10.25 -2.90
C LEU A 119 -2.70 9.77 -1.46
N ILE A 120 -3.52 8.78 -1.12
CA ILE A 120 -3.58 8.16 0.20
C ILE A 120 -2.95 6.77 0.12
N LEU A 121 -1.92 6.54 0.95
CA LEU A 121 -1.27 5.25 1.09
C LEU A 121 -1.87 4.51 2.29
N ILE A 122 -2.35 3.29 2.07
CA ILE A 122 -2.87 2.40 3.11
C ILE A 122 -2.02 1.14 3.09
N GLY A 123 -1.27 0.91 4.18
CA GLY A 123 -0.54 -0.33 4.37
C GLY A 123 -1.27 -1.24 5.33
N THR A 124 -1.44 -2.53 5.00
CA THR A 124 -1.85 -3.54 5.97
C THR A 124 -0.62 -4.25 6.50
N MET A 125 -0.67 -4.73 7.73
CA MET A 125 0.37 -5.57 8.29
C MET A 125 -0.22 -6.55 9.31
N ASN A 126 0.36 -7.75 9.34
CA ASN A 126 0.07 -8.73 10.38
C ASN A 126 1.19 -8.69 11.42
N THR A 127 0.85 -8.33 12.67
CA THR A 127 1.80 -8.23 13.79
C THR A 127 2.14 -9.58 14.43
N ALA A 128 1.31 -10.63 14.19
CA ALA A 128 1.55 -11.98 14.70
C ALA A 128 2.78 -12.66 14.06
N ASP A 129 3.17 -12.25 12.87
CA ASP A 129 4.29 -12.87 12.16
C ASP A 129 5.63 -12.31 12.65
N ARG A 130 6.21 -12.97 13.64
CA ARG A 130 7.51 -12.60 14.24
C ARG A 130 8.72 -12.83 13.31
N SER A 131 8.54 -13.49 12.18
CA SER A 131 9.59 -13.72 11.18
C SER A 131 9.82 -12.47 10.30
N ILE A 132 8.96 -11.48 10.41
CA ILE A 132 8.99 -10.27 9.61
C ILE A 132 9.67 -9.17 10.41
N GLU A 133 10.62 -8.48 9.78
CA GLU A 133 11.29 -7.33 10.40
C GLU A 133 10.27 -6.26 10.83
N SER A 134 10.48 -5.73 12.03
CA SER A 134 9.70 -4.58 12.49
C SER A 134 9.89 -3.43 11.49
N LEU A 135 8.81 -2.77 11.13
CA LEU A 135 8.87 -1.60 10.25
C LEU A 135 9.97 -0.63 10.72
N ASP A 136 10.84 -0.26 9.79
CA ASP A 136 11.90 0.71 10.03
C ASP A 136 11.36 1.97 10.71
N SER A 137 12.17 2.52 11.58
CA SER A 137 11.85 3.75 12.33
C SER A 137 11.52 4.94 11.42
N ALA A 138 12.09 4.97 10.20
CA ALA A 138 11.79 5.97 9.19
C ALA A 138 10.33 5.89 8.69
N LEU A 139 9.79 4.68 8.52
CA LEU A 139 8.40 4.48 8.13
C LEU A 139 7.43 4.74 9.28
N ARG A 140 7.79 4.30 10.49
CA ARG A 140 6.94 4.51 11.67
C ARG A 140 6.57 5.98 11.89
N ARG A 141 7.45 6.90 11.54
CA ARG A 141 7.20 8.35 11.68
C ARG A 141 6.30 8.91 10.58
N ARG A 142 6.12 8.19 9.45
CA ARG A 142 5.40 8.67 8.26
C ARG A 142 4.00 8.10 8.13
N PHE A 143 3.68 7.05 8.88
CA PHE A 143 2.37 6.42 8.89
C PHE A 143 1.68 6.59 10.25
N THR A 144 0.37 6.76 10.19
CA THR A 144 -0.48 6.63 11.37
C THR A 144 -0.90 5.18 11.51
N PHE A 145 -0.65 4.58 12.67
CA PHE A 145 -1.00 3.19 12.93
C PHE A 145 -2.38 3.11 13.56
N ILE A 146 -3.23 2.26 12.98
CA ILE A 146 -4.57 1.97 13.47
C ILE A 146 -4.66 0.48 13.71
N GLU A 147 -4.78 0.07 14.97
CA GLU A 147 -5.01 -1.33 15.32
C GLU A 147 -6.43 -1.74 14.93
N LYS A 148 -6.56 -2.91 14.29
CA LYS A 148 -7.83 -3.52 13.91
C LYS A 148 -7.95 -4.88 14.61
N ALA A 149 -8.38 -4.85 15.86
CA ALA A 149 -8.68 -6.06 16.60
C ALA A 149 -9.90 -6.81 16.03
N PRO A 150 -9.99 -8.13 16.22
CA PRO A 150 -11.21 -8.86 15.96
C PRO A 150 -12.42 -8.26 16.69
N GLU A 151 -13.55 -8.19 16.02
CA GLU A 151 -14.80 -7.66 16.56
C GLU A 151 -15.93 -8.72 16.45
N PRO A 152 -16.03 -9.64 17.43
CA PRO A 152 -17.00 -10.73 17.39
C PRO A 152 -18.45 -10.26 17.29
N SER A 153 -18.80 -9.09 17.85
CA SER A 153 -20.14 -8.49 17.81
C SER A 153 -20.68 -8.26 16.39
N LEU A 154 -19.80 -8.13 15.39
CA LEU A 154 -20.22 -8.03 14.00
C LEU A 154 -20.95 -9.30 13.51
N LEU A 155 -20.65 -10.47 14.10
CA LEU A 155 -21.27 -11.74 13.72
C LEU A 155 -22.72 -11.86 14.16
N SER A 156 -23.16 -11.04 15.12
CA SER A 156 -24.58 -10.92 15.52
C SER A 156 -25.42 -10.04 14.61
N GLN A 157 -24.81 -9.33 13.65
CA GLN A 157 -25.55 -8.53 12.67
C GLN A 157 -26.35 -9.43 11.72
N PRO A 158 -27.57 -9.02 11.28
CA PRO A 158 -28.46 -9.85 10.45
C PRO A 158 -27.80 -10.43 9.21
N LYS A 159 -26.81 -9.71 8.63
CA LYS A 159 -26.07 -10.14 7.42
C LYS A 159 -25.18 -11.35 7.69
N TYR A 160 -24.61 -11.46 8.89
CA TYR A 160 -23.58 -12.47 9.22
C TYR A 160 -24.10 -13.52 10.22
N LYS A 161 -25.20 -13.22 10.91
CA LYS A 161 -25.79 -14.10 11.92
C LYS A 161 -26.12 -15.48 11.34
N SER A 162 -25.74 -16.52 12.07
CA SER A 162 -26.24 -17.89 11.87
C SER A 162 -27.52 -18.09 12.73
N GLU A 163 -28.47 -18.88 12.25
CA GLU A 163 -29.67 -19.24 13.01
C GLU A 163 -29.44 -20.46 13.92
N GLU A 164 -28.40 -21.25 13.59
CA GLU A 164 -28.12 -22.51 14.32
C GLU A 164 -27.04 -22.34 15.40
N ILE A 165 -26.17 -21.34 15.25
CA ILE A 165 -24.96 -21.24 16.06
C ILE A 165 -24.75 -19.79 16.50
N ASP A 166 -24.37 -19.62 17.76
CA ASP A 166 -23.90 -18.33 18.28
C ASP A 166 -22.41 -18.13 17.94
N LEU A 167 -22.16 -17.63 16.74
CA LEU A 167 -20.81 -17.39 16.23
C LEU A 167 -20.04 -16.32 17.04
N GLU A 168 -20.77 -15.33 17.60
CA GLU A 168 -20.17 -14.32 18.47
C GLU A 168 -19.63 -14.94 19.75
N ALA A 169 -20.44 -15.78 20.42
CA ALA A 169 -20.03 -16.46 21.63
C ALA A 169 -18.86 -17.42 21.39
N ILE A 170 -18.89 -18.16 20.28
CA ILE A 170 -17.81 -19.09 19.91
C ILE A 170 -16.49 -18.33 19.67
N LEU A 171 -16.50 -17.32 18.82
CA LEU A 171 -15.29 -16.56 18.52
C LEU A 171 -14.75 -15.84 19.75
N THR A 172 -15.63 -15.29 20.58
CA THR A 172 -15.24 -14.67 21.86
C THR A 172 -14.55 -15.67 22.79
N ALA A 173 -15.13 -16.86 22.94
CA ALA A 173 -14.57 -17.90 23.81
C ALA A 173 -13.19 -18.38 23.30
N ILE A 174 -13.05 -18.56 21.98
CA ILE A 174 -11.79 -18.93 21.35
C ILE A 174 -10.73 -17.84 21.57
N ASN A 175 -11.05 -16.58 21.27
CA ASN A 175 -10.11 -15.48 21.38
C ASN A 175 -9.69 -15.21 22.82
N ASN A 176 -10.60 -15.28 23.79
CA ASN A 176 -10.24 -15.18 25.21
C ASN A 176 -9.23 -16.26 25.62
N ARG A 177 -9.34 -17.46 25.06
CA ARG A 177 -8.43 -18.55 25.35
C ARG A 177 -7.07 -18.39 24.66
N ILE A 178 -7.07 -17.87 23.45
CA ILE A 178 -5.84 -17.53 22.70
C ILE A 178 -5.08 -16.42 23.42
N GLU A 179 -5.75 -15.37 23.83
CA GLU A 179 -5.12 -14.24 24.55
C GLU A 179 -4.46 -14.67 25.86
N LEU A 180 -5.09 -15.60 26.60
CA LEU A 180 -4.52 -16.15 27.82
C LEU A 180 -3.31 -17.09 27.60
N LEU A 181 -3.29 -17.83 26.51
CA LEU A 181 -2.27 -18.84 26.24
C LEU A 181 -1.10 -18.33 25.40
N LEU A 182 -1.33 -17.32 24.60
CA LEU A 182 -0.38 -16.74 23.67
C LEU A 182 -0.28 -15.22 23.90
N ASP A 183 -0.95 -14.45 23.05
CA ASP A 183 -1.06 -13.00 23.13
C ASP A 183 -2.18 -12.49 22.20
N LYS A 184 -2.41 -11.17 22.22
CA LYS A 184 -3.45 -10.51 21.41
C LYS A 184 -3.18 -10.54 19.89
N ASP A 185 -1.92 -10.70 19.48
CA ASP A 185 -1.54 -10.71 18.08
C ASP A 185 -1.97 -11.99 17.36
N HIS A 186 -2.27 -13.07 18.12
CA HIS A 186 -2.71 -14.35 17.60
C HIS A 186 -4.24 -14.53 17.56
N LEU A 187 -5.01 -13.49 17.90
CA LEU A 187 -6.48 -13.56 17.90
C LEU A 187 -7.02 -13.87 16.50
N ILE A 188 -8.05 -14.70 16.44
CA ILE A 188 -8.72 -15.08 15.18
C ILE A 188 -9.66 -13.94 14.76
N GLY A 189 -9.52 -13.50 13.50
CA GLY A 189 -10.37 -12.47 12.91
C GLY A 189 -11.81 -12.92 12.71
N HIS A 190 -12.77 -12.04 12.96
CA HIS A 190 -14.19 -12.31 12.73
C HIS A 190 -14.53 -12.59 11.26
N SER A 191 -13.70 -12.15 10.33
CA SER A 191 -13.88 -12.39 8.88
C SER A 191 -13.94 -13.87 8.50
N TYR A 192 -13.24 -14.74 9.23
CA TYR A 192 -13.28 -16.19 9.01
C TYR A 192 -14.66 -16.79 9.30
N PHE A 193 -15.48 -16.13 10.10
CA PHE A 193 -16.80 -16.60 10.52
C PHE A 193 -17.94 -15.96 9.72
N MET A 194 -17.69 -14.91 8.95
CA MET A 194 -18.74 -14.15 8.23
C MET A 194 -19.50 -14.96 7.17
N GLY A 195 -18.93 -16.06 6.68
CA GLY A 195 -19.56 -16.94 5.68
C GLY A 195 -20.33 -18.12 6.29
N ILE A 196 -20.17 -18.38 7.58
CA ILE A 196 -20.72 -19.56 8.27
C ILE A 196 -22.20 -19.33 8.56
N LYS A 197 -23.06 -20.27 8.12
CA LYS A 197 -24.50 -20.23 8.35
C LYS A 197 -25.01 -21.44 9.11
N THR A 198 -24.37 -22.59 8.95
CA THR A 198 -24.75 -23.88 9.53
C THR A 198 -23.59 -24.49 10.32
N ILE A 199 -23.90 -25.52 11.10
CA ILE A 199 -22.86 -26.32 11.81
C ILE A 199 -21.91 -27.00 10.82
N GLU A 200 -22.42 -27.39 9.66
CA GLU A 200 -21.63 -28.06 8.62
C GLU A 200 -20.57 -27.14 8.03
N ASP A 201 -20.82 -25.83 7.98
CA ASP A 201 -19.84 -24.85 7.48
C ASP A 201 -18.63 -24.68 8.43
N LEU A 202 -18.76 -25.15 9.69
CA LEU A 202 -17.70 -25.10 10.69
C LEU A 202 -16.76 -26.33 10.65
N MET A 203 -17.17 -27.42 10.00
CA MET A 203 -16.41 -28.67 9.91
C MET A 203 -15.57 -28.73 8.64
#